data_d6e1bb9375f4f321321b31b0b8ff706f
#
_entry.id   d6e1bb9375f4f321321b31b0b8ff706f
#
_cell.length_a   1.000
_cell.length_b   1.000
_cell.length_c   1.000
_cell.angle_alpha   90.00
_cell.angle_beta   90.00
_cell.angle_gamma   90.00
#
_symmetry.space_group_name_H-M   'P 1'
#
loop_
_entity.id
_entity.type
_entity.pdbx_description
1 polymer ?
#
loop_
_entity_poly.entity_id
_entity_poly.type
_entity_poly.pdbx_seq_one_letter_code
_entity_poly.pdbx_strand_id
1 'polypeptide(L)'
;MTSSYENKIIRILRAGSIKFEREKTFKDLQQGRYRYDFYIPARGVLIEVDGEQHWKPVYGRTALLKQKEHDRRKNSYALANKIPLYRIPFWEIDNLKTSKDLFQKKFLVTTKWWNDLLKVPK
;
A
#
# COMPACT_ATOMS: atom_id res chain seq x y z
N MET A 1 -3.76 -16.08 0.13
CA MET A 1 -3.43 -16.22 -1.31
C MET A 1 -2.86 -14.91 -1.83
N THR A 2 -1.75 -14.98 -2.55
CA THR A 2 -1.06 -13.79 -3.06
C THR A 2 -1.63 -13.40 -4.42
N SER A 3 -1.96 -12.13 -4.62
CA SER A 3 -2.44 -11.64 -5.91
C SER A 3 -1.30 -11.62 -6.94
N SER A 4 -1.65 -11.55 -8.22
CA SER A 4 -0.65 -11.43 -9.28
C SER A 4 0.16 -10.13 -9.16
N TYR A 5 -0.47 -9.07 -8.65
CA TYR A 5 0.22 -7.80 -8.40
C TYR A 5 1.27 -7.95 -7.31
N GLU A 6 0.91 -8.57 -6.19
CA GLU A 6 1.85 -8.82 -5.09
C GLU A 6 2.98 -9.75 -5.53
N ASN A 7 2.68 -10.75 -6.35
CA ASN A 7 3.70 -11.65 -6.89
C ASN A 7 4.77 -10.89 -7.68
N LYS A 8 4.37 -9.89 -8.44
CA LYS A 8 5.31 -9.05 -9.19
C LYS A 8 6.25 -8.30 -8.23
N ILE A 9 5.70 -7.73 -7.16
CA ILE A 9 6.50 -7.03 -6.15
C ILE A 9 7.49 -7.99 -5.50
N ILE A 10 7.03 -9.19 -5.14
CA ILE A 10 7.89 -10.22 -4.54
C ILE A 10 9.07 -10.54 -5.46
N ARG A 11 8.81 -10.74 -6.76
CA ARG A 11 9.87 -11.03 -7.71
C ARG A 11 10.89 -9.89 -7.80
N ILE A 12 10.40 -8.65 -7.82
CA ILE A 12 11.27 -7.47 -7.88
C ILE A 12 12.14 -7.36 -6.62
N LEU A 13 11.54 -7.55 -5.45
CA LEU A 13 12.29 -7.49 -4.18
C LEU A 13 13.35 -8.58 -4.11
N ARG A 14 13.00 -9.80 -4.51
CA ARG A 14 13.94 -10.93 -4.52
C ARG A 14 15.06 -10.70 -5.53
N ALA A 15 14.76 -10.20 -6.70
CA ALA A 15 15.77 -9.89 -7.71
C ALA A 15 16.75 -8.83 -7.24
N GLY A 16 16.31 -7.91 -6.39
CA GLY A 16 17.15 -6.89 -5.78
C GLY A 16 17.82 -7.32 -4.48
N SER A 17 17.64 -8.57 -4.08
CA SER A 17 18.15 -9.11 -2.80
C SER A 17 17.68 -8.30 -1.60
N ILE A 18 16.44 -7.81 -1.64
CA ILE A 18 15.85 -7.01 -0.58
C ILE A 18 15.00 -7.92 0.31
N LYS A 19 15.33 -7.96 1.60
CA LYS A 19 14.55 -8.70 2.57
C LYS A 19 13.26 -7.95 2.88
N PHE A 20 12.17 -8.68 3.03
CA PHE A 20 10.86 -8.09 3.31
C PHE A 20 10.04 -9.01 4.21
N GLU A 21 9.09 -8.40 4.93
CA GLU A 21 8.07 -9.12 5.69
C GLU A 21 6.73 -8.92 5.00
N ARG A 22 5.93 -9.96 4.99
CA ARG A 22 4.58 -9.94 4.42
C ARG A 22 3.55 -9.66 5.50
N GLU A 23 2.48 -8.97 5.11
CA GLU A 23 1.31 -8.78 5.97
C GLU A 23 1.68 -8.19 7.34
N LYS A 24 2.47 -7.13 7.33
CA LYS A 24 2.93 -6.46 8.54
C LYS A 24 1.77 -5.84 9.32
N THR A 25 1.71 -6.12 10.63
CA THR A 25 0.71 -5.55 11.53
C THR A 25 1.37 -4.72 12.62
N PHE A 26 0.59 -3.83 13.23
CA PHE A 26 1.03 -3.04 14.38
C PHE A 26 -0.06 -3.13 15.45
N LYS A 27 0.34 -3.42 16.69
CA LYS A 27 -0.61 -3.66 17.79
C LYS A 27 -1.53 -2.47 18.05
N ASP A 28 -1.03 -1.26 17.87
CA ASP A 28 -1.76 -0.02 18.13
C ASP A 28 -2.52 0.50 16.91
N LEU A 29 -2.57 -0.28 15.82
CA LEU A 29 -3.42 0.00 14.67
C LEU A 29 -4.53 -1.05 14.61
N GLN A 30 -5.73 -0.66 15.05
CA GLN A 30 -6.91 -1.55 15.10
C GLN A 30 -6.59 -2.89 15.75
N GLN A 31 -5.79 -2.86 16.84
CA GLN A 31 -5.43 -4.05 17.61
C GLN A 31 -4.75 -5.13 16.76
N GLY A 32 -3.95 -4.70 15.77
CA GLY A 32 -3.24 -5.62 14.89
C GLY A 32 -4.10 -6.25 13.80
N ARG A 33 -5.31 -5.73 13.57
CA ARG A 33 -6.24 -6.28 12.56
C ARG A 33 -5.93 -5.80 11.14
N TYR A 34 -5.32 -4.62 11.00
CA TYR A 34 -4.98 -4.08 9.69
C TYR A 34 -3.58 -4.52 9.32
N ARG A 35 -3.42 -4.98 8.07
CA ARG A 35 -2.15 -5.49 7.55
C ARG A 35 -1.68 -4.63 6.40
N TYR A 36 -0.37 -4.39 6.39
CA TYR A 36 0.30 -3.78 5.23
C TYR A 36 0.92 -4.91 4.42
N ASP A 37 0.84 -4.82 3.10
CA ASP A 37 1.28 -5.93 2.23
C ASP A 37 2.75 -6.29 2.43
N PHE A 38 3.61 -5.27 2.53
CA PHE A 38 5.06 -5.48 2.68
C PHE A 38 5.66 -4.48 3.65
N TYR A 39 6.64 -4.95 4.40
CA TYR A 39 7.50 -4.11 5.21
C TYR A 39 8.95 -4.41 4.86
N ILE A 40 9.77 -3.37 4.66
CA ILE A 40 11.18 -3.48 4.29
C ILE A 40 12.01 -3.05 5.50
N PRO A 41 12.50 -4.01 6.33
CA PRO A 41 13.21 -3.66 7.57
C PRO A 41 14.43 -2.79 7.37
N ALA A 42 15.23 -3.05 6.32
CA ALA A 42 16.45 -2.29 6.06
C ALA A 42 16.20 -0.81 5.79
N ARG A 43 15.00 -0.46 5.32
CA ARG A 43 14.63 0.93 5.03
C ARG A 43 13.59 1.48 6.01
N GLY A 44 12.96 0.60 6.78
CA GLY A 44 11.88 0.99 7.68
C GLY A 44 10.67 1.54 6.95
N VAL A 45 10.32 1.00 5.78
CA VAL A 45 9.22 1.49 4.96
C VAL A 45 8.19 0.40 4.70
N LEU A 46 6.95 0.85 4.41
CA LEU A 46 5.83 -0.02 4.09
C LEU A 46 5.48 0.12 2.61
N ILE A 47 4.99 -0.96 2.01
CA ILE A 47 4.48 -0.96 0.64
C ILE A 47 3.09 -1.59 0.65
N GLU A 48 2.14 -0.93 0.00
CA GLU A 48 0.80 -1.43 -0.28
C GLU A 48 0.60 -1.52 -1.79
N VAL A 49 -0.04 -2.59 -2.24
CA VAL A 49 -0.45 -2.73 -3.63
C VAL A 49 -1.95 -2.51 -3.68
N ASP A 50 -2.36 -1.46 -4.35
CA ASP A 50 -3.78 -1.10 -4.41
C ASP A 50 -4.42 -1.68 -5.68
N GLY A 51 -5.09 -2.83 -5.52
CA GLY A 51 -5.84 -3.46 -6.60
C GLY A 51 -7.09 -2.67 -6.96
N GLU A 52 -7.86 -3.19 -7.91
CA GLU A 52 -9.02 -2.48 -8.45
C GLU A 52 -10.07 -2.12 -7.40
N GLN A 53 -10.22 -2.95 -6.36
CA GLN A 53 -11.19 -2.74 -5.30
C GLN A 53 -10.94 -1.48 -4.47
N HIS A 54 -9.73 -0.91 -4.52
CA HIS A 54 -9.41 0.36 -3.85
C HIS A 54 -9.96 1.57 -4.61
N TRP A 55 -10.30 1.40 -5.89
CA TRP A 55 -10.63 2.49 -6.79
C TRP A 55 -12.03 2.38 -7.39
N LYS A 56 -12.54 1.16 -7.51
CA LYS A 56 -13.80 0.85 -8.18
C LYS A 56 -14.70 0.01 -7.27
N PRO A 57 -16.02 0.12 -7.39
CA PRO A 57 -16.95 -0.68 -6.57
C PRO A 57 -17.08 -2.12 -7.11
N VAL A 58 -15.95 -2.82 -7.25
CA VAL A 58 -15.88 -4.19 -7.77
C VAL A 58 -16.75 -5.14 -6.94
N TYR A 59 -16.79 -4.91 -5.63
CA TYR A 59 -17.60 -5.70 -4.70
C TYR A 59 -18.76 -4.88 -4.12
N GLY A 60 -19.21 -3.83 -4.85
CA GLY A 60 -20.27 -2.95 -4.44
C GLY A 60 -19.79 -1.66 -3.78
N ARG A 61 -20.71 -0.70 -3.68
CA ARG A 61 -20.42 0.63 -3.14
C ARG A 61 -20.01 0.59 -1.67
N THR A 62 -20.70 -0.21 -0.86
CA THR A 62 -20.39 -0.34 0.57
C THR A 62 -18.98 -0.87 0.80
N ALA A 63 -18.57 -1.87 0.00
CA ALA A 63 -17.23 -2.43 0.10
C ALA A 63 -16.17 -1.38 -0.28
N LEU A 64 -16.43 -0.56 -1.29
CA LEU A 64 -15.52 0.52 -1.69
C LEU A 64 -15.37 1.55 -0.57
N LEU A 65 -16.47 1.94 0.07
CA LEU A 65 -16.42 2.90 1.17
C LEU A 65 -15.64 2.35 2.37
N LYS A 66 -15.81 1.08 2.69
CA LYS A 66 -15.05 0.42 3.76
C LYS A 66 -13.56 0.38 3.40
N GLN A 67 -13.23 0.06 2.15
CA GLN A 67 -11.86 0.01 1.70
C GLN A 67 -11.19 1.38 1.82
N LYS A 68 -11.89 2.44 1.43
CA LYS A 68 -11.37 3.81 1.56
C LYS A 68 -11.13 4.19 3.02
N GLU A 69 -12.00 3.75 3.93
CA GLU A 69 -11.83 4.00 5.35
C GLU A 69 -10.61 3.24 5.90
N HIS A 70 -10.42 1.98 5.50
CA HIS A 70 -9.23 1.21 5.87
C HIS A 70 -7.96 1.89 5.35
N ASP A 71 -7.98 2.32 4.09
CA ASP A 71 -6.84 3.01 3.48
C ASP A 71 -6.52 4.31 4.23
N ARG A 72 -7.57 5.05 4.61
CA ARG A 72 -7.44 6.28 5.37
C ARG A 72 -6.74 6.04 6.70
N ARG A 73 -7.16 5.03 7.45
CA ARG A 73 -6.60 4.72 8.76
C ARG A 73 -5.15 4.27 8.64
N LYS A 74 -4.84 3.44 7.63
CA LYS A 74 -3.47 2.99 7.37
C LYS A 74 -2.56 4.15 6.99
N ASN A 75 -3.04 5.07 6.15
CA ASN A 75 -2.28 6.26 5.76
C ASN A 75 -2.01 7.16 6.96
N SER A 76 -3.04 7.43 7.76
CA SER A 76 -2.91 8.26 8.97
C SER A 76 -1.93 7.67 9.96
N TYR A 77 -2.00 6.37 10.18
CA TYR A 77 -1.11 5.67 11.10
C TYR A 77 0.36 5.82 10.65
N ALA A 78 0.62 5.53 9.38
CA ALA A 78 1.98 5.62 8.84
C ALA A 78 2.53 7.06 8.93
N LEU A 79 1.71 8.05 8.56
CA LEU A 79 2.11 9.45 8.64
C LEU A 79 2.38 9.87 10.09
N ALA A 80 1.51 9.51 11.02
CA ALA A 80 1.66 9.87 12.44
C ALA A 80 2.90 9.24 13.07
N ASN A 81 3.27 8.04 12.63
CA ASN A 81 4.42 7.31 13.15
C ASN A 81 5.68 7.52 12.31
N LYS A 82 5.62 8.40 11.31
CA LYS A 82 6.74 8.73 10.42
C LYS A 82 7.33 7.50 9.73
N ILE A 83 6.47 6.57 9.36
CA ILE A 83 6.86 5.38 8.59
C ILE A 83 6.49 5.65 7.13
N PRO A 84 7.47 5.77 6.23
CA PRO A 84 7.14 5.98 4.81
C PRO A 84 6.29 4.84 4.28
N LEU A 85 5.18 5.19 3.64
CA LEU A 85 4.25 4.23 3.04
C LEU A 85 4.17 4.52 1.54
N TYR A 86 4.51 3.53 0.74
CA TYR A 86 4.43 3.59 -0.72
C TYR A 86 3.21 2.81 -1.16
N ARG A 87 2.27 3.50 -1.80
CA ARG A 87 1.08 2.86 -2.37
C ARG A 87 1.22 2.79 -3.88
N ILE A 88 1.21 1.56 -4.40
CA ILE A 88 1.39 1.32 -5.83
C ILE A 88 0.05 0.88 -6.41
N PRO A 89 -0.58 1.73 -7.23
CA PRO A 89 -1.86 1.37 -7.82
C PRO A 89 -1.67 0.30 -8.89
N PHE A 90 -2.73 -0.49 -9.11
CA PHE A 90 -2.65 -1.64 -10.01
C PHE A 90 -2.21 -1.28 -11.43
N TRP A 91 -2.56 -0.09 -11.92
CA TRP A 91 -2.20 0.33 -13.28
C TRP A 91 -0.73 0.66 -13.47
N GLU A 92 0.03 0.77 -12.37
CA GLU A 92 1.48 1.02 -12.43
C GLU A 92 2.31 -0.24 -12.37
N ILE A 93 1.70 -1.38 -12.04
CA ILE A 93 2.45 -2.63 -11.79
C ILE A 93 3.27 -3.06 -13.00
N ASP A 94 2.72 -2.96 -14.21
CA ASP A 94 3.43 -3.38 -15.41
C ASP A 94 4.61 -2.47 -15.75
N ASN A 95 4.64 -1.27 -15.20
CA ASN A 95 5.73 -0.30 -15.43
C ASN A 95 6.93 -0.53 -14.50
N LEU A 96 6.77 -1.37 -13.48
CA LEU A 96 7.85 -1.63 -12.52
C LEU A 96 8.85 -2.63 -13.10
N LYS A 97 10.13 -2.26 -13.09
CA LYS A 97 11.21 -3.11 -13.64
C LYS A 97 12.19 -3.53 -12.57
N THR A 98 12.61 -2.60 -11.71
CA THR A 98 13.61 -2.86 -10.67
C THR A 98 13.08 -2.38 -9.31
N SER A 99 13.82 -2.71 -8.24
CA SER A 99 13.45 -2.29 -6.90
C SER A 99 13.40 -0.77 -6.72
N LYS A 100 14.16 -0.02 -7.50
CA LYS A 100 14.11 1.45 -7.46
C LYS A 100 12.74 1.98 -7.83
N ASP A 101 12.03 1.27 -8.71
CA ASP A 101 10.71 1.70 -9.17
C ASP A 101 9.66 1.63 -8.07
N LEU A 102 9.90 0.82 -7.03
CA LEU A 102 8.97 0.68 -5.91
C LEU A 102 8.94 1.93 -5.03
N PHE A 103 10.05 2.65 -4.96
CA PHE A 103 10.25 3.76 -4.03
C PHE A 103 10.20 5.13 -4.69
N GLN A 104 9.46 5.23 -5.79
CA GLN A 104 9.25 6.51 -6.47
C GLN A 104 8.39 7.44 -5.61
N LYS A 105 8.71 8.74 -5.65
CA LYS A 105 7.97 9.75 -4.88
C LYS A 105 6.49 9.77 -5.19
N LYS A 106 6.12 9.46 -6.42
CA LYS A 106 4.69 9.46 -6.82
C LYS A 106 3.86 8.42 -6.07
N PHE A 107 4.51 7.40 -5.49
CA PHE A 107 3.82 6.38 -4.69
C PHE A 107 3.83 6.70 -3.20
N LEU A 108 4.64 7.65 -2.78
CA LEU A 108 4.78 7.98 -1.36
C LEU A 108 3.54 8.70 -0.85
N VAL A 109 2.94 8.15 0.19
CA VAL A 109 1.78 8.76 0.84
C VAL A 109 2.23 10.02 1.58
N THR A 110 1.62 11.14 1.23
CA THR A 110 1.88 12.44 1.85
C THR A 110 0.57 13.02 2.34
N THR A 111 0.62 14.08 3.10
CA THR A 111 -0.59 14.78 3.55
C THR A 111 -1.45 15.22 2.36
N LYS A 112 -0.82 15.67 1.27
CA LYS A 112 -1.56 16.04 0.07
C LYS A 112 -2.25 14.85 -0.56
N TRP A 113 -1.52 13.74 -0.71
CA TRP A 113 -2.07 12.49 -1.26
C TRP A 113 -3.28 12.03 -0.44
N TRP A 114 -3.14 12.12 0.88
CA TRP A 114 -4.19 11.79 1.84
C TRP A 114 -5.44 12.64 1.62
N ASN A 115 -5.27 13.95 1.48
CA ASN A 115 -6.39 14.85 1.25
C ASN A 115 -7.07 14.57 -0.10
N ASP A 116 -6.29 14.24 -1.13
CA ASP A 116 -6.83 13.88 -2.44
C ASP A 116 -7.63 12.58 -2.37
N LEU A 117 -7.18 11.61 -1.57
CA LEU A 117 -7.89 10.35 -1.37
C LEU A 117 -9.27 10.57 -0.73
N LEU A 118 -9.40 11.57 0.14
CA LEU A 118 -10.68 11.89 0.79
C LEU A 118 -11.70 12.49 -0.17
N LYS A 119 -11.25 12.98 -1.32
CA LYS A 119 -12.15 13.47 -2.36
C LYS A 119 -12.72 12.26 -3.08
N VAL A 120 -13.84 11.76 -2.55
CA VAL A 120 -14.51 10.59 -3.14
C VAL A 120 -15.07 11.01 -4.51
N PRO A 121 -14.74 10.29 -5.59
CA PRO A 121 -15.37 10.55 -6.88
C PRO A 121 -16.87 10.36 -6.76
N LYS A 122 -17.60 11.32 -7.22
CA LYS A 122 -19.07 11.26 -7.21
C LYS A 122 -19.56 10.26 -8.24
#